data_4cf5a888f50416e6764b3363cb678563
#
_entry.id   4cf5a888f50416e6764b3363cb678563
#
_cell.length_a   1.000
_cell.length_b   1.000
_cell.length_c   1.000
_cell.angle_alpha   90.00
_cell.angle_beta   90.00
_cell.angle_gamma   90.00
#
_symmetry.space_group_name_H-M   'P 1'
#
loop_
_entity.id
_entity.type
_entity.pdbx_description
1 polymer ?
#
loop_
_entity_poly.entity_id
_entity_poly.type
_entity_poly.pdbx_seq_one_letter_code
_entity_poly.pdbx_strand_id
1 'polypeptide(L)'
;MRDYDIAFSMGSRCGCSQALRAARLQLASYPLDWVATPGIVQSAEMIARDFAGWLERDEMELVDVRRGTGTINRAYLNRRTGIVFGHDFHHDSDIDTAFDAVAAKYDRRIARLLGGLRTARRALAVYVERPARARVPDEEVVRARQILADKFPDTAIDLLYVFHADGLAAPVEAEIAPGVFTLADAIRQFEYGFVSHTFDREGLVRYLMTHARVPDTRTDEEKRRFDEAVRSRRDRRFGTGGAFSRWWTKQQYRLHRKLEHLLRERGILPIDRPFPY
;
A
#
# COMPACT_ATOMS: atom_id res chain seq x y z
N MET A 1 -9.21 5.58 21.98
CA MET A 1 -9.63 5.48 20.58
C MET A 1 -9.96 6.87 20.07
N ARG A 2 -9.38 7.28 18.95
CA ARG A 2 -9.58 8.60 18.34
C ARG A 2 -10.49 8.48 17.12
N ASP A 3 -11.38 9.47 16.94
CA ASP A 3 -12.26 9.55 15.78
C ASP A 3 -11.58 10.34 14.66
N TYR A 4 -11.66 9.84 13.45
CA TYR A 4 -11.15 10.45 12.23
C TYR A 4 -12.24 10.48 11.17
N ASP A 5 -12.28 11.53 10.37
CA ASP A 5 -13.20 11.61 9.23
C ASP A 5 -12.64 10.81 8.03
N ILE A 6 -11.31 10.70 7.92
CA ILE A 6 -10.60 9.94 6.89
C ILE A 6 -9.34 9.30 7.44
N ALA A 7 -9.05 8.07 7.01
CA ALA A 7 -7.75 7.43 7.19
C ALA A 7 -7.20 6.96 5.83
N PHE A 8 -5.91 7.18 5.58
CA PHE A 8 -5.30 6.89 4.29
C PHE A 8 -3.86 6.40 4.42
N SER A 9 -3.46 5.62 3.42
CA SER A 9 -2.09 5.14 3.29
C SER A 9 -1.22 6.17 2.58
N MET A 10 -0.04 6.43 3.15
CA MET A 10 1.05 7.17 2.50
C MET A 10 2.08 6.25 1.82
N GLY A 11 1.91 4.94 1.90
CA GLY A 11 2.85 3.95 1.38
C GLY A 11 3.44 3.12 2.55
N SER A 12 4.63 2.53 2.45
CA SER A 12 5.51 2.45 1.28
C SER A 12 5.08 1.38 0.27
N ARG A 13 4.12 0.51 0.60
CA ARG A 13 3.58 -0.58 -0.24
C ARG A 13 2.11 -0.84 0.10
N CYS A 14 1.47 -1.72 -0.68
CA CYS A 14 0.08 -2.13 -0.50
C CYS A 14 -0.26 -2.71 0.89
N GLY A 15 0.71 -3.15 1.66
CA GLY A 15 0.51 -3.67 3.02
C GLY A 15 -0.15 -2.66 3.97
N CYS A 16 0.23 -1.38 3.88
CA CYS A 16 -0.36 -0.31 4.66
C CYS A 16 -1.87 -0.18 4.38
N SER A 17 -2.24 0.00 3.12
CA SER A 17 -3.64 0.09 2.70
C SER A 17 -4.44 -1.18 3.02
N GLN A 18 -3.82 -2.37 2.93
CA GLN A 18 -4.46 -3.61 3.32
C GLN A 18 -4.75 -3.67 4.83
N ALA A 19 -3.85 -3.17 5.68
CA ALA A 19 -4.07 -3.09 7.13
C ALA A 19 -5.20 -2.11 7.48
N LEU A 20 -5.19 -0.91 6.89
CA LEU A 20 -6.25 0.09 7.08
C LEU A 20 -7.63 -0.44 6.67
N ARG A 21 -7.71 -1.19 5.56
CA ARG A 21 -8.97 -1.83 5.10
C ARG A 21 -9.40 -2.96 6.02
N ALA A 22 -8.47 -3.78 6.50
CA ALA A 22 -8.78 -4.84 7.45
C ALA A 22 -9.27 -4.29 8.78
N ALA A 23 -8.74 -3.15 9.23
CA ALA A 23 -9.18 -2.40 10.40
C ALA A 23 -10.47 -1.58 10.15
N ARG A 24 -11.04 -1.62 8.93
CA ARG A 24 -12.23 -0.84 8.51
C ARG A 24 -12.09 0.68 8.60
N LEU A 25 -10.85 1.18 8.56
CA LEU A 25 -10.56 2.61 8.59
C LEU A 25 -10.52 3.23 7.20
N GLN A 26 -10.26 2.43 6.16
CA GLN A 26 -10.18 2.89 4.77
C GLN A 26 -11.24 2.22 3.92
N LEU A 27 -12.24 2.99 3.50
CA LEU A 27 -13.41 2.49 2.78
C LEU A 27 -13.31 2.66 1.26
N ALA A 28 -12.34 3.42 0.79
CA ALA A 28 -12.11 3.69 -0.64
C ALA A 28 -10.64 3.51 -1.01
N SER A 29 -10.34 3.43 -2.32
CA SER A 29 -8.95 3.44 -2.79
C SER A 29 -8.45 4.86 -2.98
N TYR A 30 -7.20 5.09 -2.51
CA TYR A 30 -6.45 6.33 -2.64
C TYR A 30 -5.20 6.13 -3.51
N PRO A 31 -4.52 7.20 -3.94
CA PRO A 31 -3.41 7.08 -4.92
C PRO A 31 -2.27 6.17 -4.46
N LEU A 32 -1.82 6.32 -3.21
CA LEU A 32 -0.64 5.62 -2.70
C LEU A 32 -0.89 4.18 -2.20
N ASP A 33 -2.11 3.67 -2.33
CA ASP A 33 -2.50 2.35 -1.79
C ASP A 33 -1.77 1.17 -2.42
N TRP A 34 -1.51 1.25 -3.74
CA TRP A 34 -1.08 0.10 -4.55
C TRP A 34 0.26 0.31 -5.25
N VAL A 35 0.97 1.37 -4.89
CA VAL A 35 2.27 1.72 -5.42
C VAL A 35 3.36 1.51 -4.35
N ALA A 36 4.62 1.42 -4.80
CA ALA A 36 5.75 1.51 -3.90
C ALA A 36 6.32 2.92 -3.94
N THR A 37 6.38 3.58 -2.78
CA THR A 37 6.89 4.95 -2.66
C THR A 37 8.35 4.97 -2.22
N PRO A 38 9.12 6.00 -2.59
CA PRO A 38 10.53 6.11 -2.21
C PRO A 38 10.75 6.39 -0.72
N GLY A 39 9.85 7.13 -0.07
CA GLY A 39 9.98 7.48 1.35
C GLY A 39 8.78 8.25 1.88
N ILE A 40 8.74 8.47 3.20
CA ILE A 40 7.63 9.14 3.87
C ILE A 40 7.52 10.62 3.51
N VAL A 41 8.66 11.33 3.47
CA VAL A 41 8.72 12.76 3.11
C VAL A 41 8.29 12.96 1.66
N GLN A 42 8.81 12.15 0.72
CA GLN A 42 8.42 12.21 -0.68
C GLN A 42 6.93 11.91 -0.88
N SER A 43 6.35 11.00 -0.09
CA SER A 43 4.91 10.74 -0.11
C SER A 43 4.10 11.95 0.35
N ALA A 44 4.54 12.64 1.40
CA ALA A 44 3.90 13.86 1.88
C ALA A 44 4.03 15.01 0.86
N GLU A 45 5.21 15.22 0.27
CA GLU A 45 5.46 16.21 -0.77
C GLU A 45 4.62 15.97 -2.03
N MET A 46 4.42 14.70 -2.40
CA MET A 46 3.55 14.31 -3.51
C MET A 46 2.10 14.74 -3.28
N ILE A 47 1.57 14.47 -2.07
CA ILE A 47 0.23 14.89 -1.68
C ILE A 47 0.14 16.43 -1.64
N ALA A 48 1.14 17.11 -1.10
CA ALA A 48 1.16 18.56 -1.00
C ALA A 48 1.19 19.26 -2.36
N ARG A 49 1.76 18.61 -3.38
CA ARG A 49 1.78 19.09 -4.78
C ARG A 49 0.57 18.61 -5.60
N ASP A 50 -0.49 18.13 -4.97
CA ASP A 50 -1.68 17.58 -5.62
C ASP A 50 -1.34 16.48 -6.64
N PHE A 51 -0.28 15.70 -6.41
CA PHE A 51 0.26 14.68 -7.30
C PHE A 51 0.71 15.20 -8.67
N ALA A 52 1.07 16.48 -8.79
CA ALA A 52 1.55 17.03 -10.05
C ALA A 52 2.76 16.24 -10.57
N GLY A 53 2.66 15.76 -11.81
CA GLY A 53 3.73 15.05 -12.52
C GLY A 53 4.11 13.67 -11.98
N TRP A 54 3.27 13.05 -11.14
CA TRP A 54 3.61 11.77 -10.54
C TRP A 54 3.36 10.55 -11.45
N LEU A 55 2.52 10.71 -12.47
CA LEU A 55 2.23 9.68 -13.47
C LEU A 55 2.32 10.34 -14.85
N GLU A 56 3.52 10.34 -15.41
CA GLU A 56 3.81 10.83 -16.75
C GLU A 56 4.35 9.68 -17.60
N ARG A 57 3.79 9.51 -18.80
CA ARG A 57 4.09 8.37 -19.66
C ARG A 57 5.56 8.25 -20.02
N ASP A 58 6.18 9.37 -20.41
CA ASP A 58 7.57 9.42 -20.85
C ASP A 58 8.59 9.15 -19.73
N GLU A 59 8.12 9.22 -18.48
CA GLU A 59 8.91 8.90 -17.30
C GLU A 59 8.78 7.44 -16.86
N MET A 60 7.93 6.64 -17.52
CA MET A 60 7.64 5.26 -17.10
C MET A 60 8.62 4.28 -17.73
N GLU A 61 9.38 3.61 -16.88
CA GLU A 61 10.35 2.57 -17.24
C GLU A 61 9.89 1.20 -16.75
N LEU A 62 9.90 0.19 -17.64
CA LEU A 62 9.59 -1.19 -17.26
C LEU A 62 10.74 -1.76 -16.41
N VAL A 63 10.46 -2.09 -15.15
CA VAL A 63 11.48 -2.61 -14.22
C VAL A 63 11.25 -4.06 -13.81
N ASP A 64 10.05 -4.60 -13.99
CA ASP A 64 9.74 -5.98 -13.61
C ASP A 64 8.45 -6.47 -14.28
N VAL A 65 8.32 -7.78 -14.45
CA VAL A 65 7.06 -8.44 -14.80
C VAL A 65 6.65 -9.30 -13.61
N ARG A 66 5.64 -8.85 -12.86
CA ARG A 66 5.22 -9.46 -11.61
C ARG A 66 4.02 -10.37 -11.81
N ARG A 67 4.14 -11.58 -11.34
CA ARG A 67 3.03 -12.50 -11.26
C ARG A 67 2.28 -12.31 -9.94
N GLY A 68 1.02 -11.88 -10.04
CA GLY A 68 0.07 -11.90 -8.94
C GLY A 68 -0.72 -13.22 -8.94
N THR A 69 -1.53 -13.48 -7.92
CA THR A 69 -2.46 -14.61 -7.92
C THR A 69 -3.56 -14.36 -8.96
N GLY A 70 -3.51 -15.09 -10.07
CA GLY A 70 -4.45 -14.94 -11.18
C GLY A 70 -4.23 -13.73 -12.09
N THR A 71 -3.11 -12.99 -11.92
CA THR A 71 -2.75 -11.87 -12.80
C THR A 71 -1.24 -11.81 -12.99
N ILE A 72 -0.82 -11.39 -14.17
CA ILE A 72 0.57 -11.02 -14.45
C ILE A 72 0.56 -9.53 -14.75
N ASN A 73 1.40 -8.77 -14.07
CA ASN A 73 1.47 -7.33 -14.23
C ASN A 73 2.88 -6.90 -14.60
N ARG A 74 2.99 -5.90 -15.46
CA ARG A 74 4.24 -5.17 -15.70
C ARG A 74 4.39 -4.14 -14.60
N ALA A 75 5.55 -4.08 -13.96
CA ALA A 75 5.87 -3.07 -12.98
C ALA A 75 6.68 -1.96 -13.65
N TYR A 76 6.16 -0.74 -13.55
CA TYR A 76 6.81 0.45 -14.08
C TYR A 76 7.31 1.34 -12.97
N LEU A 77 8.54 1.81 -13.09
CA LEU A 77 9.14 2.87 -12.29
C LEU A 77 8.89 4.21 -13.00
N ASN A 78 8.32 5.16 -12.30
CA ASN A 78 8.40 6.55 -12.74
C ASN A 78 9.77 7.11 -12.32
N ARG A 79 10.63 7.42 -13.30
CA ARG A 79 12.02 7.85 -13.06
C ARG A 79 12.11 9.17 -12.30
N ARG A 80 11.16 10.07 -12.52
CA ARG A 80 11.13 11.38 -11.88
C ARG A 80 10.77 11.31 -10.40
N THR A 81 9.81 10.45 -10.05
CA THR A 81 9.26 10.38 -8.69
C THR A 81 9.78 9.22 -7.87
N GLY A 82 10.42 8.23 -8.50
CA GLY A 82 10.86 7.00 -7.85
C GLY A 82 9.72 6.06 -7.45
N ILE A 83 8.49 6.32 -7.90
CA ILE A 83 7.33 5.49 -7.59
C ILE A 83 7.27 4.28 -8.51
N VAL A 84 6.99 3.11 -7.93
CA VAL A 84 6.81 1.87 -8.69
C VAL A 84 5.33 1.47 -8.73
N PHE A 85 4.78 1.40 -9.93
CA PHE A 85 3.42 0.94 -10.24
C PHE A 85 3.45 -0.56 -10.54
N GLY A 86 3.18 -1.39 -9.54
CA GLY A 86 3.34 -2.84 -9.64
C GLY A 86 2.05 -3.62 -9.90
N HIS A 87 0.89 -2.95 -9.99
CA HIS A 87 -0.42 -3.61 -10.05
C HIS A 87 -1.37 -3.05 -11.10
N ASP A 88 -0.94 -2.06 -11.86
CA ASP A 88 -1.83 -1.24 -12.69
C ASP A 88 -1.78 -1.60 -14.16
N PHE A 89 -0.66 -2.14 -14.64
CA PHE A 89 -0.45 -2.50 -16.03
C PHE A 89 -0.43 -4.02 -16.18
N HIS A 90 -1.43 -4.55 -16.89
CA HIS A 90 -1.51 -5.98 -17.18
C HIS A 90 -0.45 -6.38 -18.21
N HIS A 91 0.05 -7.62 -18.14
CA HIS A 91 1.12 -8.07 -19.05
C HIS A 91 0.69 -8.13 -20.52
N ASP A 92 -0.60 -8.35 -20.79
CA ASP A 92 -1.17 -8.42 -22.15
C ASP A 92 -1.32 -7.05 -22.82
N SER A 93 -1.19 -5.97 -22.04
CA SER A 93 -1.31 -4.59 -22.54
C SER A 93 0.05 -3.91 -22.46
N ASP A 94 0.44 -3.23 -23.52
CA ASP A 94 1.56 -2.31 -23.46
C ASP A 94 1.15 -1.04 -22.68
N ILE A 95 2.16 -0.26 -22.31
CA ILE A 95 1.91 0.97 -21.57
C ILE A 95 1.08 1.94 -22.39
N ASP A 96 1.26 1.99 -23.70
CA ASP A 96 0.63 2.93 -24.60
C ASP A 96 -0.89 2.71 -24.64
N THR A 97 -1.29 1.46 -24.68
CA THR A 97 -2.70 1.06 -24.67
C THR A 97 -3.36 1.25 -23.30
N ALA A 98 -2.61 1.03 -22.21
CA ALA A 98 -3.17 0.99 -20.86
C ALA A 98 -3.09 2.33 -20.12
N PHE A 99 -2.20 3.25 -20.53
CA PHE A 99 -1.84 4.45 -19.74
C PHE A 99 -3.03 5.33 -19.44
N ASP A 100 -3.85 5.69 -20.41
CA ASP A 100 -4.96 6.61 -20.22
C ASP A 100 -5.99 6.07 -19.21
N ALA A 101 -6.28 4.77 -19.30
CA ALA A 101 -7.20 4.13 -18.35
C ALA A 101 -6.63 4.10 -16.91
N VAL A 102 -5.32 3.92 -16.80
CA VAL A 102 -4.60 3.97 -15.51
C VAL A 102 -4.57 5.40 -14.99
N ALA A 103 -4.25 6.40 -15.82
CA ALA A 103 -4.26 7.81 -15.45
C ALA A 103 -5.64 8.24 -14.94
N ALA A 104 -6.70 8.00 -15.71
CA ALA A 104 -8.07 8.32 -15.31
C ALA A 104 -8.50 7.63 -14.00
N LYS A 105 -8.00 6.41 -13.70
CA LYS A 105 -8.22 5.75 -12.43
C LYS A 105 -7.54 6.51 -11.28
N TYR A 106 -6.32 6.98 -11.49
CA TYR A 106 -5.58 7.73 -10.48
C TYR A 106 -6.14 9.12 -10.26
N ASP A 107 -6.60 9.80 -11.30
CA ASP A 107 -7.26 11.10 -11.17
C ASP A 107 -8.47 11.03 -10.22
N ARG A 108 -9.30 9.99 -10.37
CA ARG A 108 -10.43 9.77 -9.46
C ARG A 108 -9.98 9.47 -8.02
N ARG A 109 -8.87 8.78 -7.82
CA ARG A 109 -8.33 8.48 -6.48
C ARG A 109 -7.71 9.72 -5.85
N ILE A 110 -7.02 10.54 -6.64
CA ILE A 110 -6.43 11.83 -6.24
C ILE A 110 -7.53 12.78 -5.82
N ALA A 111 -8.51 13.00 -6.69
CA ALA A 111 -9.65 13.87 -6.39
C ALA A 111 -10.36 13.47 -5.10
N ARG A 112 -10.53 12.16 -4.87
CA ARG A 112 -11.15 11.63 -3.64
C ARG A 112 -10.31 11.89 -2.40
N LEU A 113 -8.98 11.66 -2.46
CA LEU A 113 -8.10 11.91 -1.31
C LEU A 113 -8.05 13.39 -0.98
N LEU A 114 -7.76 14.23 -1.97
CA LEU A 114 -7.62 15.67 -1.76
C LEU A 114 -8.95 16.30 -1.34
N GLY A 115 -10.06 15.89 -1.94
CA GLY A 115 -11.40 16.32 -1.53
C GLY A 115 -11.72 15.91 -0.09
N GLY A 116 -11.44 14.66 0.26
CA GLY A 116 -11.62 14.17 1.63
C GLY A 116 -10.77 14.91 2.65
N LEU A 117 -9.50 15.20 2.34
CA LEU A 117 -8.62 15.96 3.23
C LEU A 117 -9.05 17.42 3.41
N ARG A 118 -9.56 18.07 2.36
CA ARG A 118 -10.04 19.46 2.44
C ARG A 118 -11.32 19.62 3.28
N THR A 119 -12.09 18.55 3.44
CA THR A 119 -13.37 18.57 4.17
C THR A 119 -13.31 17.90 5.54
N ALA A 120 -12.26 17.13 5.81
CA ALA A 120 -12.08 16.46 7.08
C ALA A 120 -11.70 17.44 8.18
N ARG A 121 -12.27 17.27 9.37
CA ARG A 121 -11.81 17.95 10.60
C ARG A 121 -10.58 17.26 11.15
N ARG A 122 -10.52 15.92 11.03
CA ARG A 122 -9.39 15.12 11.48
C ARG A 122 -9.08 13.98 10.52
N ALA A 123 -7.80 13.83 10.18
CA ALA A 123 -7.31 12.79 9.27
C ALA A 123 -6.21 11.94 9.95
N LEU A 124 -6.18 10.63 9.65
CA LEU A 124 -5.11 9.74 10.02
C LEU A 124 -4.31 9.34 8.78
N ALA A 125 -3.08 9.82 8.69
CA ALA A 125 -2.09 9.36 7.71
C ALA A 125 -1.32 8.18 8.29
N VAL A 126 -1.16 7.09 7.54
CA VAL A 126 -0.38 5.92 7.98
C VAL A 126 0.70 5.61 6.94
N TYR A 127 1.93 5.49 7.40
CA TYR A 127 3.05 5.02 6.60
C TYR A 127 3.66 3.79 7.24
N VAL A 128 3.83 2.72 6.47
CA VAL A 128 4.49 1.49 6.91
C VAL A 128 5.81 1.36 6.17
N GLU A 129 6.92 1.44 6.90
CA GLU A 129 8.26 1.33 6.31
C GLU A 129 8.52 -0.09 5.80
N ARG A 130 9.38 -0.19 4.80
CA ARG A 130 9.81 -1.50 4.28
C ARG A 130 10.71 -2.19 5.29
N PRO A 131 10.51 -3.50 5.57
CA PRO A 131 11.34 -4.21 6.53
C PRO A 131 12.85 -4.17 6.26
N ALA A 132 13.24 -4.08 4.98
CA ALA A 132 14.64 -4.00 4.57
C ALA A 132 15.25 -2.58 4.67
N ARG A 133 14.47 -1.58 5.09
CA ARG A 133 14.95 -0.20 5.26
C ARG A 133 15.17 0.10 6.74
N ALA A 134 16.21 0.85 7.01
CA ALA A 134 16.40 1.45 8.32
C ALA A 134 15.23 2.38 8.65
N ARG A 135 14.91 2.47 9.93
CA ARG A 135 14.01 3.48 10.46
C ARG A 135 14.50 4.87 10.05
N VAL A 136 13.61 5.71 9.53
CA VAL A 136 13.96 7.11 9.25
C VAL A 136 14.07 7.90 10.57
N PRO A 137 14.87 8.97 10.62
CA PRO A 137 14.95 9.87 11.77
C PRO A 137 13.58 10.45 12.13
N ASP A 138 13.37 10.73 13.42
CA ASP A 138 12.11 11.30 13.90
C ASP A 138 11.80 12.64 13.27
N GLU A 139 12.82 13.44 12.97
CA GLU A 139 12.70 14.73 12.29
C GLU A 139 12.08 14.61 10.88
N GLU A 140 12.38 13.53 10.16
CA GLU A 140 11.77 13.29 8.85
C GLU A 140 10.29 12.90 8.97
N VAL A 141 9.93 12.14 10.00
CA VAL A 141 8.53 11.78 10.28
C VAL A 141 7.73 13.03 10.66
N VAL A 142 8.28 13.86 11.54
CA VAL A 142 7.68 15.15 11.93
C VAL A 142 7.56 16.07 10.73
N ARG A 143 8.61 16.18 9.90
CA ARG A 143 8.59 16.97 8.67
C ARG A 143 7.50 16.51 7.70
N ALA A 144 7.33 15.21 7.51
CA ALA A 144 6.28 14.67 6.63
C ALA A 144 4.88 15.07 7.11
N ARG A 145 4.62 15.03 8.43
CA ARG A 145 3.37 15.51 9.02
C ARG A 145 3.19 17.01 8.83
N GLN A 146 4.27 17.80 9.03
CA GLN A 146 4.22 19.26 8.85
C GLN A 146 3.86 19.65 7.41
N ILE A 147 4.47 19.01 6.40
CA ILE A 147 4.13 19.21 4.99
C ILE A 147 2.63 19.02 4.73
N LEU A 148 2.04 17.97 5.31
CA LEU A 148 0.61 17.73 5.16
C LEU A 148 -0.23 18.77 5.90
N ALA A 149 0.17 19.19 7.11
CA ALA A 149 -0.53 20.20 7.89
C ALA A 149 -0.50 21.58 7.21
N ASP A 150 0.62 21.94 6.61
CA ASP A 150 0.75 23.19 5.85
C ASP A 150 -0.15 23.19 4.61
N LYS A 151 -0.32 22.05 3.96
CA LYS A 151 -1.20 21.90 2.80
C LYS A 151 -2.68 21.91 3.18
N PHE A 152 -3.03 21.39 4.34
CA PHE A 152 -4.41 21.25 4.83
C PHE A 152 -4.57 21.88 6.21
N PRO A 153 -4.48 23.22 6.33
CA PRO A 153 -4.41 23.91 7.62
C PRO A 153 -5.69 23.76 8.45
N ASP A 154 -6.83 23.50 7.80
CA ASP A 154 -8.12 23.32 8.48
C ASP A 154 -8.36 21.87 8.95
N THR A 155 -7.42 20.95 8.63
CA THR A 155 -7.51 19.53 8.98
C THR A 155 -6.48 19.16 10.04
N ALA A 156 -6.90 18.71 11.21
CA ALA A 156 -6.00 18.14 12.20
C ALA A 156 -5.47 16.77 11.68
N ILE A 157 -4.21 16.72 11.25
CA ILE A 157 -3.60 15.50 10.71
C ILE A 157 -2.75 14.84 11.78
N ASP A 158 -3.13 13.61 12.14
CA ASP A 158 -2.29 12.68 12.89
C ASP A 158 -1.53 11.78 11.90
N LEU A 159 -0.25 11.51 12.18
CA LEU A 159 0.60 10.63 11.39
C LEU A 159 1.07 9.45 12.22
N LEU A 160 0.82 8.23 11.76
CA LEU A 160 1.36 7.00 12.31
C LEU A 160 2.46 6.46 11.38
N TYR A 161 3.69 6.44 11.84
CA TYR A 161 4.83 5.81 11.20
C TYR A 161 5.12 4.45 11.82
N VAL A 162 4.96 3.40 11.02
CA VAL A 162 5.22 2.01 11.43
C VAL A 162 6.55 1.56 10.87
N PHE A 163 7.44 1.08 11.72
CA PHE A 163 8.73 0.54 11.31
C PHE A 163 9.00 -0.81 12.00
N HIS A 164 9.99 -1.51 11.51
CA HIS A 164 10.32 -2.84 11.99
C HIS A 164 11.52 -2.81 12.91
N ALA A 165 11.42 -3.54 14.02
CA ALA A 165 12.51 -3.75 14.95
C ALA A 165 12.59 -5.23 15.34
N ASP A 166 13.82 -5.74 15.40
CA ASP A 166 14.07 -7.11 15.81
C ASP A 166 13.93 -7.30 17.33
N GLY A 167 13.56 -8.51 17.74
CA GLY A 167 13.54 -8.90 19.15
C GLY A 167 12.39 -8.33 19.98
N LEU A 168 11.40 -7.70 19.36
CA LEU A 168 10.24 -7.20 20.08
C LEU A 168 9.27 -8.33 20.45
N ALA A 169 8.91 -8.41 21.74
CA ALA A 169 7.85 -9.30 22.22
C ALA A 169 6.44 -8.79 21.89
N ALA A 170 6.27 -7.46 21.79
CA ALA A 170 5.04 -6.78 21.45
C ALA A 170 5.36 -5.45 20.74
N PRO A 171 4.41 -4.88 19.97
CA PRO A 171 4.59 -3.56 19.36
C PRO A 171 4.82 -2.49 20.44
N VAL A 172 5.72 -1.54 20.13
CA VAL A 172 6.07 -0.41 21.03
C VAL A 172 5.65 0.87 20.35
N GLU A 173 4.75 1.61 21.01
CA GLU A 173 4.25 2.91 20.56
C GLU A 173 4.99 4.05 21.25
N ALA A 174 5.21 5.16 20.53
CA ALA A 174 5.65 6.42 21.09
C ALA A 174 5.00 7.60 20.33
N GLU A 175 4.64 8.66 21.07
CA GLU A 175 4.32 9.96 20.48
C GLU A 175 5.61 10.80 20.49
N ILE A 176 6.16 11.06 19.30
CA ILE A 176 7.44 11.79 19.14
C ILE A 176 7.26 13.29 18.96
N ALA A 177 6.07 13.73 18.60
CA ALA A 177 5.64 15.11 18.54
C ALA A 177 4.09 15.14 18.58
N PRO A 178 3.44 16.28 18.85
CA PRO A 178 1.98 16.37 18.88
C PRO A 178 1.34 15.85 17.58
N GLY A 179 0.55 14.75 17.69
CA GLY A 179 -0.08 14.09 16.57
C GLY A 179 0.86 13.29 15.66
N VAL A 180 2.09 13.01 16.08
CA VAL A 180 3.05 12.17 15.35
C VAL A 180 3.40 10.94 16.19
N PHE A 181 2.93 9.79 15.74
CA PHE A 181 3.08 8.52 16.44
C PHE A 181 4.03 7.61 15.69
N THR A 182 4.85 6.88 16.42
CA THR A 182 5.65 5.78 15.87
C THR A 182 5.19 4.46 16.49
N LEU A 183 5.21 3.40 15.68
CA LEU A 183 4.92 2.05 16.11
C LEU A 183 6.07 1.15 15.64
N ALA A 184 6.89 0.70 16.59
CA ALA A 184 7.85 -0.36 16.34
C ALA A 184 7.11 -1.70 16.36
N ASP A 185 7.18 -2.47 15.29
CA ASP A 185 6.53 -3.77 15.16
C ASP A 185 7.53 -4.87 14.85
N ALA A 186 7.24 -6.10 15.33
CA ALA A 186 8.11 -7.23 15.10
C ALA A 186 8.15 -7.65 13.63
N ILE A 187 9.34 -7.97 13.14
CA ILE A 187 9.50 -8.60 11.83
C ILE A 187 9.20 -10.09 12.02
N ARG A 188 8.14 -10.59 11.39
CA ARG A 188 7.97 -12.03 11.20
C ARG A 188 8.73 -12.44 9.94
N GLN A 189 9.87 -13.09 10.11
CA GLN A 189 10.52 -13.80 9.03
C GLN A 189 9.67 -15.00 8.65
N PHE A 190 9.11 -14.98 7.44
CA PHE A 190 8.58 -16.21 6.87
C PHE A 190 9.75 -17.01 6.31
N GLU A 191 9.93 -18.24 6.78
CA GLU A 191 10.97 -19.21 6.40
C GLU A 191 10.85 -19.71 4.94
N TYR A 192 10.62 -18.86 3.99
CA TYR A 192 10.47 -19.28 2.58
C TYR A 192 11.56 -18.75 1.66
N GLY A 193 12.80 -18.62 2.14
CA GLY A 193 13.96 -18.36 1.29
C GLY A 193 13.91 -17.06 0.45
N PHE A 194 12.88 -16.30 0.61
CA PHE A 194 12.72 -14.93 0.16
C PHE A 194 12.78 -14.04 1.37
N VAL A 195 13.59 -13.02 1.28
CA VAL A 195 13.55 -11.88 2.18
C VAL A 195 12.29 -11.05 1.88
N SER A 196 11.12 -11.68 1.86
CA SER A 196 9.86 -10.97 1.97
C SER A 196 9.59 -10.81 3.46
N HIS A 197 10.32 -9.90 4.07
CA HIS A 197 9.99 -9.42 5.39
C HIS A 197 8.56 -8.85 5.30
N THR A 198 7.60 -9.58 5.82
CA THR A 198 6.25 -9.08 6.00
C THR A 198 6.14 -8.62 7.43
N PHE A 199 5.72 -7.37 7.64
CA PHE A 199 5.36 -6.90 8.97
C PHE A 199 4.19 -7.73 9.53
N ASP A 200 4.05 -7.78 10.86
CA ASP A 200 2.89 -8.39 11.51
C ASP A 200 1.63 -7.56 11.24
N ARG A 201 1.02 -7.84 10.08
CA ARG A 201 -0.21 -7.16 9.70
C ARG A 201 -1.33 -7.35 10.73
N GLU A 202 -1.37 -8.47 11.44
CA GLU A 202 -2.39 -8.74 12.46
C GLU A 202 -2.18 -7.86 13.69
N GLY A 203 -0.91 -7.65 14.10
CA GLY A 203 -0.54 -6.72 15.16
C GLY A 203 -0.94 -5.29 14.82
N LEU A 204 -0.56 -4.83 13.62
CA LEU A 204 -0.94 -3.49 13.15
C LEU A 204 -2.47 -3.31 13.03
N VAL A 205 -3.19 -4.31 12.52
CA VAL A 205 -4.66 -4.25 12.43
C VAL A 205 -5.29 -4.13 13.81
N ARG A 206 -4.86 -4.94 14.78
CA ARG A 206 -5.35 -4.84 16.16
C ARG A 206 -5.07 -3.46 16.76
N TYR A 207 -3.83 -2.97 16.60
CA TYR A 207 -3.47 -1.63 17.05
C TYR A 207 -4.40 -0.56 16.45
N LEU A 208 -4.58 -0.57 15.13
CA LEU A 208 -5.44 0.39 14.45
C LEU A 208 -6.89 0.32 14.94
N MET A 209 -7.44 -0.87 15.14
CA MET A 209 -8.82 -1.06 15.63
C MET A 209 -9.03 -0.58 17.06
N THR A 210 -7.98 -0.57 17.89
CA THR A 210 -8.06 -0.09 19.28
C THR A 210 -7.82 1.42 19.42
N HIS A 211 -7.07 2.01 18.48
CA HIS A 211 -6.62 3.40 18.58
C HIS A 211 -7.36 4.38 17.66
N ALA A 212 -7.97 3.88 16.58
CA ALA A 212 -8.61 4.73 15.58
C ALA A 212 -10.00 4.22 15.20
N ARG A 213 -10.89 5.15 14.86
CA ARG A 213 -12.20 4.88 14.29
C ARG A 213 -12.47 5.85 13.15
N VAL A 214 -12.99 5.34 12.04
CA VAL A 214 -13.56 6.14 10.94
C VAL A 214 -15.02 5.73 10.80
N PRO A 215 -15.99 6.65 10.96
CA PRO A 215 -17.40 6.35 10.77
C PRO A 215 -17.69 5.87 9.35
N ASP A 216 -18.37 4.75 9.23
CA ASP A 216 -18.79 4.24 7.92
C ASP A 216 -20.11 4.91 7.51
N THR A 217 -19.98 6.00 6.77
CA THR A 217 -21.12 6.80 6.26
C THR A 217 -21.74 6.23 4.98
N ARG A 218 -21.24 5.10 4.47
CA ARG A 218 -21.80 4.46 3.28
C ARG A 218 -23.20 3.92 3.56
N THR A 219 -24.04 3.98 2.53
CA THR A 219 -25.36 3.34 2.56
C THR A 219 -25.22 1.82 2.67
N ASP A 220 -26.27 1.14 3.11
CA ASP A 220 -26.25 -0.33 3.23
C ASP A 220 -26.08 -1.00 1.86
N GLU A 221 -26.52 -0.37 0.78
CA GLU A 221 -26.29 -0.85 -0.59
C GLU A 221 -24.82 -0.73 -0.98
N GLU A 222 -24.16 0.38 -0.68
CA GLU A 222 -22.72 0.57 -0.93
C GLU A 222 -21.87 -0.41 -0.09
N LYS A 223 -22.27 -0.68 1.17
CA LYS A 223 -21.62 -1.70 2.01
C LYS A 223 -21.76 -3.08 1.39
N ARG A 224 -22.95 -3.46 0.94
CA ARG A 224 -23.19 -4.76 0.24
C ARG A 224 -22.33 -4.87 -1.02
N ARG A 225 -22.35 -3.87 -1.90
CA ARG A 225 -21.53 -3.84 -3.12
C ARG A 225 -20.05 -3.97 -2.82
N PHE A 226 -19.57 -3.32 -1.77
CA PHE A 226 -18.18 -3.44 -1.34
C PHE A 226 -17.84 -4.86 -0.86
N ASP A 227 -18.68 -5.44 -0.02
CA ASP A 227 -18.50 -6.80 0.52
C ASP A 227 -18.57 -7.86 -0.59
N GLU A 228 -19.44 -7.69 -1.57
CA GLU A 228 -19.52 -8.54 -2.76
C GLU A 228 -18.26 -8.43 -3.61
N ALA A 229 -17.76 -7.20 -3.84
CA ALA A 229 -16.51 -6.97 -4.57
C ALA A 229 -15.31 -7.59 -3.84
N VAL A 230 -15.25 -7.52 -2.52
CA VAL A 230 -14.21 -8.15 -1.69
C VAL A 230 -14.30 -9.67 -1.79
N ARG A 231 -15.51 -10.26 -1.67
CA ARG A 231 -15.74 -11.69 -1.82
C ARG A 231 -15.35 -12.17 -3.22
N SER A 232 -15.82 -11.52 -4.26
CA SER A 232 -15.51 -11.85 -5.66
C SER A 232 -14.00 -11.79 -5.96
N ARG A 233 -13.28 -10.81 -5.41
CA ARG A 233 -11.80 -10.74 -5.53
C ARG A 233 -11.12 -11.90 -4.80
N ARG A 234 -11.61 -12.25 -3.61
CA ARG A 234 -11.09 -13.39 -2.84
C ARG A 234 -11.30 -14.68 -3.62
N ASP A 235 -12.49 -14.89 -4.17
CA ASP A 235 -12.86 -16.11 -4.88
C ASP A 235 -12.10 -16.23 -6.21
N ARG A 236 -11.91 -15.14 -6.94
CA ARG A 236 -10.99 -15.10 -8.11
C ARG A 236 -9.55 -15.42 -7.74
N ARG A 237 -9.11 -14.94 -6.57
CA ARG A 237 -7.71 -15.10 -6.13
C ARG A 237 -7.40 -16.50 -5.61
N PHE A 238 -8.35 -17.18 -4.96
CA PHE A 238 -8.12 -18.43 -4.25
C PHE A 238 -9.07 -19.56 -4.67
N GLY A 239 -9.92 -19.31 -5.67
CA GLY A 239 -10.97 -20.21 -6.09
C GLY A 239 -12.16 -20.26 -5.11
N THR A 240 -13.28 -20.78 -5.59
CA THR A 240 -14.50 -20.97 -4.81
C THR A 240 -14.47 -22.25 -3.96
N GLY A 241 -13.40 -23.03 -4.08
CA GLY A 241 -13.21 -24.30 -3.37
C GLY A 241 -13.09 -24.15 -1.85
N GLY A 242 -13.15 -25.28 -1.14
CA GLY A 242 -13.00 -25.36 0.31
C GLY A 242 -11.63 -24.85 0.80
N ALA A 243 -11.45 -24.79 2.12
CA ALA A 243 -10.22 -24.28 2.74
C ALA A 243 -8.95 -24.96 2.24
N PHE A 244 -9.00 -26.26 1.97
CA PHE A 244 -7.87 -27.03 1.44
C PHE A 244 -7.52 -26.64 0.00
N SER A 245 -8.51 -26.46 -0.89
CA SER A 245 -8.27 -26.02 -2.28
C SER A 245 -7.63 -24.63 -2.32
N ARG A 246 -8.13 -23.71 -1.50
CA ARG A 246 -7.55 -22.37 -1.37
C ARG A 246 -6.12 -22.39 -0.80
N TRP A 247 -5.87 -23.26 0.19
CA TRP A 247 -4.54 -23.45 0.75
C TRP A 247 -3.57 -24.02 -0.31
N TRP A 248 -3.99 -25.04 -1.08
CA TRP A 248 -3.18 -25.65 -2.13
C TRP A 248 -2.82 -24.66 -3.24
N THR A 249 -3.81 -23.92 -3.77
CA THR A 249 -3.56 -22.85 -4.76
C THR A 249 -2.54 -21.81 -4.23
N LYS A 250 -2.65 -21.47 -2.95
CA LYS A 250 -1.71 -20.54 -2.31
C LYS A 250 -0.29 -21.12 -2.21
N GLN A 251 -0.14 -22.43 -1.96
CA GLN A 251 1.18 -23.08 -1.92
C GLN A 251 1.81 -23.18 -3.32
N GLN A 252 1.04 -23.57 -4.33
CA GLN A 252 1.51 -23.58 -5.72
C GLN A 252 1.99 -22.19 -6.16
N TYR A 253 1.21 -21.16 -5.89
CA TYR A 253 1.61 -19.78 -6.19
C TYR A 253 2.94 -19.39 -5.51
N ARG A 254 3.14 -19.75 -4.25
CA ARG A 254 4.38 -19.47 -3.52
C ARG A 254 5.58 -20.17 -4.15
N LEU A 255 5.42 -21.43 -4.53
CA LEU A 255 6.48 -22.21 -5.17
C LEU A 255 6.88 -21.62 -6.53
N HIS A 256 5.90 -21.25 -7.35
CA HIS A 256 6.16 -20.61 -8.65
C HIS A 256 6.88 -19.27 -8.50
N ARG A 257 6.46 -18.45 -7.55
CA ARG A 257 7.15 -17.18 -7.27
C ARG A 257 8.61 -17.38 -6.87
N LYS A 258 8.88 -18.38 -6.06
CA LYS A 258 10.25 -18.73 -5.66
C LYS A 258 11.10 -19.15 -6.85
N LEU A 259 10.56 -19.99 -7.72
CA LEU A 259 11.27 -20.44 -8.90
C LEU A 259 11.51 -19.30 -9.91
N GLU A 260 10.50 -18.48 -10.16
CA GLU A 260 10.61 -17.30 -11.03
C GLU A 260 11.73 -16.37 -10.58
N HIS A 261 11.80 -16.06 -9.29
CA HIS A 261 12.86 -15.21 -8.75
C HIS A 261 14.24 -15.80 -8.94
N LEU A 262 14.43 -17.07 -8.57
CA LEU A 262 15.70 -17.76 -8.75
C LEU A 262 16.19 -17.75 -10.22
N LEU A 263 15.26 -17.90 -11.17
CA LEU A 263 15.59 -17.87 -12.59
C LEU A 263 15.95 -16.46 -13.06
N ARG A 264 15.31 -15.42 -12.52
CA ARG A 264 15.65 -14.03 -12.81
C ARG A 264 16.99 -13.61 -12.20
N GLU A 265 17.26 -13.99 -10.96
CA GLU A 265 18.54 -13.72 -10.30
C GLU A 265 19.73 -14.37 -11.03
N ARG A 266 19.49 -15.53 -11.66
CA ARG A 266 20.49 -16.20 -12.48
C ARG A 266 20.54 -15.73 -13.94
N GLY A 267 19.76 -14.72 -14.32
CA GLY A 267 19.69 -14.21 -15.68
C GLY A 267 19.08 -15.19 -16.70
N ILE A 268 18.45 -16.27 -16.24
CA ILE A 268 17.85 -17.29 -17.12
C ILE A 268 16.50 -16.81 -17.66
N LEU A 269 15.74 -16.05 -16.84
CA LEU A 269 14.45 -15.49 -17.23
C LEU A 269 14.56 -13.97 -17.41
N PRO A 270 14.36 -13.44 -18.64
CA PRO A 270 14.36 -12.00 -18.89
C PRO A 270 13.28 -11.27 -18.09
N ILE A 271 13.51 -9.98 -17.77
CA ILE A 271 12.59 -9.14 -16.96
C ILE A 271 11.27 -8.93 -17.69
N ASP A 272 11.30 -8.77 -19.00
CA ASP A 272 10.16 -8.48 -19.87
C ASP A 272 9.26 -9.69 -20.17
N ARG A 273 9.71 -10.90 -19.81
CA ARG A 273 8.96 -12.14 -20.06
C ARG A 273 8.33 -12.71 -18.79
N PRO A 274 7.06 -13.12 -18.85
CA PRO A 274 6.44 -13.85 -17.74
C PRO A 274 7.08 -15.25 -17.62
N PHE A 275 7.14 -15.75 -16.40
CA PHE A 275 7.53 -17.13 -16.15
C PHE A 275 6.46 -18.08 -16.72
N PRO A 276 6.80 -19.02 -17.61
CA PRO A 276 5.84 -19.98 -18.14
C PRO A 276 5.33 -20.89 -17.01
N TYR A 277 4.06 -21.26 -17.07
CA TYR A 277 3.45 -22.24 -16.15
C TYR A 277 3.78 -23.67 -16.57
#